data_4fea4fff49b002a22a636960472e974e
#
_entry.id   4fea4fff49b002a22a636960472e974e
#
_cell.length_a   1.000
_cell.length_b   1.000
_cell.length_c   1.000
_cell.angle_alpha   90.00
_cell.angle_beta   90.00
_cell.angle_gamma   90.00
#
_symmetry.space_group_name_H-M   'P 1'
#
loop_
_entity.id
_entity.type
_entity.pdbx_description
1 polymer ?
#
loop_
_entity_poly.entity_id
_entity_poly.type
_entity_poly.pdbx_seq_one_letter_code
_entity_poly.pdbx_strand_id
1 'polypeptide(L)'
;MENTEESANKARRFIYDKSVDFAQSKANRVYIENFLRSKKSMLMAESEATTMAGKEVDAYKHPDYIALLYVLKEAVLLEEELKWKLLSAQLAIEIYRTESANNRAIDKAI
;
A
#
# COMPACT_ATOMS: atom_id res chain seq x y z
N MET A 1 13.29 -13.65 24.57
CA MET A 1 12.19 -13.97 23.61
C MET A 1 10.91 -13.29 24.09
N GLU A 2 10.22 -12.59 23.21
CA GLU A 2 8.94 -11.98 23.56
C GLU A 2 7.87 -13.03 23.78
N ASN A 3 6.99 -12.83 24.76
CA ASN A 3 5.79 -13.61 24.86
C ASN A 3 4.71 -13.07 23.91
N THR A 4 3.64 -13.82 23.72
CA THR A 4 2.58 -13.46 22.76
C THR A 4 1.79 -12.22 23.19
N GLU A 5 1.66 -11.96 24.49
CA GLU A 5 1.03 -10.76 24.98
C GLU A 5 1.83 -9.52 24.63
N GLU A 6 3.15 -9.54 24.83
CA GLU A 6 4.04 -8.45 24.47
C GLU A 6 4.01 -8.19 22.95
N SER A 7 4.06 -9.25 22.16
CA SER A 7 3.94 -9.17 20.71
C SER A 7 2.62 -8.54 20.28
N ALA A 8 1.51 -8.92 20.91
CA ALA A 8 0.19 -8.36 20.61
C ALA A 8 0.12 -6.88 20.99
N ASN A 9 0.70 -6.49 22.12
CA ASN A 9 0.73 -5.08 22.54
C ASN A 9 1.55 -4.21 21.59
N LYS A 10 2.72 -4.70 21.15
CA LYS A 10 3.54 -4.02 20.15
C LYS A 10 2.80 -3.93 18.81
N ALA A 11 2.11 -5.00 18.42
CA ALA A 11 1.34 -5.04 17.19
C ALA A 11 0.21 -4.00 17.18
N ARG A 12 -0.51 -3.87 18.29
CA ARG A 12 -1.57 -2.86 18.41
C ARG A 12 -1.02 -1.44 18.29
N ARG A 13 0.11 -1.15 18.93
CA ARG A 13 0.77 0.16 18.81
C ARG A 13 1.20 0.42 17.38
N PHE A 14 1.79 -0.59 16.74
CA PHE A 14 2.23 -0.47 15.35
C PHE A 14 1.07 -0.14 14.43
N ILE A 15 -0.08 -0.85 14.57
CA ILE A 15 -1.26 -0.59 13.77
C ILE A 15 -1.76 0.84 14.01
N TYR A 16 -1.85 1.26 15.27
CA TYR A 16 -2.30 2.61 15.59
C TYR A 16 -1.37 3.66 14.98
N ASP A 17 -0.05 3.49 15.14
CA ASP A 17 0.92 4.46 14.68
C ASP A 17 1.04 4.52 13.15
N LYS A 18 0.84 3.38 12.46
CA LYS A 18 1.07 3.26 11.03
C LYS A 18 -0.19 3.34 10.16
N SER A 19 -1.36 3.37 10.77
CA SER A 19 -2.61 3.42 10.01
C SER A 19 -2.73 4.69 9.16
N VAL A 20 -2.29 5.83 9.68
CA VAL A 20 -2.29 7.10 8.94
C VAL A 20 -1.30 7.03 7.77
N ASP A 21 -0.10 6.51 8.00
CA ASP A 21 0.92 6.37 6.95
C ASP A 21 0.40 5.48 5.82
N PHE A 22 -0.28 4.38 6.17
CA PHE A 22 -0.87 3.48 5.17
C PHE A 22 -1.97 4.19 4.37
N ALA A 23 -2.85 4.90 5.05
CA ALA A 23 -3.93 5.65 4.39
C ALA A 23 -3.36 6.70 3.43
N GLN A 24 -2.32 7.43 3.85
CA GLN A 24 -1.66 8.42 3.01
C GLN A 24 -0.96 7.78 1.81
N SER A 25 -0.28 6.64 2.00
CA SER A 25 0.41 5.96 0.91
C SER A 25 -0.58 5.44 -0.13
N LYS A 26 -1.73 4.91 0.30
CA LYS A 26 -2.80 4.47 -0.59
C LYS A 26 -3.39 5.66 -1.37
N ALA A 27 -3.70 6.74 -0.68
CA ALA A 27 -4.24 7.95 -1.30
C ALA A 27 -3.26 8.51 -2.34
N ASN A 28 -1.97 8.52 -2.03
CA ASN A 28 -0.92 8.97 -2.94
C ASN A 28 -0.85 8.10 -4.19
N ARG A 29 -0.88 6.77 -4.02
CA ARG A 29 -0.90 5.86 -5.17
C ARG A 29 -2.10 6.11 -6.07
N VAL A 30 -3.29 6.22 -5.49
CA VAL A 30 -4.52 6.48 -6.25
C VAL A 30 -4.42 7.83 -7.00
N TYR A 31 -3.89 8.86 -6.34
CA TYR A 31 -3.68 10.16 -6.97
C TYR A 31 -2.75 10.05 -8.18
N ILE A 32 -1.63 9.35 -8.04
CA ILE A 32 -0.65 9.20 -9.13
C ILE A 32 -1.27 8.43 -10.30
N GLU A 33 -2.04 7.36 -10.03
CA GLU A 33 -2.74 6.60 -11.08
C GLU A 33 -3.68 7.50 -11.88
N ASN A 34 -4.44 8.34 -11.19
CA ASN A 34 -5.35 9.29 -11.85
C ASN A 34 -4.58 10.38 -12.58
N PHE A 35 -3.50 10.87 -12.00
CA PHE A 35 -2.67 11.90 -12.64
C PHE A 35 -2.01 11.40 -13.91
N LEU A 36 -1.65 10.12 -13.98
CA LEU A 36 -1.11 9.52 -15.20
C LEU A 36 -2.06 9.68 -16.38
N ARG A 37 -3.36 9.52 -16.15
CA ARG A 37 -4.37 9.72 -17.20
C ARG A 37 -4.41 11.17 -17.67
N SER A 38 -4.37 12.11 -16.74
CA SER A 38 -4.34 13.53 -17.05
C SER A 38 -3.07 13.90 -17.81
N LYS A 39 -1.92 13.36 -17.39
CA LYS A 39 -0.65 13.62 -18.05
C LYS A 39 -0.64 13.06 -19.47
N LYS A 40 -1.20 11.86 -19.66
CA LYS A 40 -1.36 11.28 -21.01
C LYS A 40 -2.14 12.23 -21.91
N SER A 41 -3.27 12.75 -21.43
CA SER A 41 -4.10 13.68 -22.20
C SER A 41 -3.35 14.97 -22.55
N MET A 42 -2.59 15.52 -21.60
CA MET A 42 -1.78 16.72 -21.83
C MET A 42 -0.73 16.47 -22.90
N LEU A 43 -0.03 15.35 -22.83
CA LEU A 43 1.01 15.00 -23.78
C LEU A 43 0.44 14.71 -25.17
N MET A 44 -0.73 14.08 -25.24
CA MET A 44 -1.43 13.89 -26.51
C MET A 44 -1.79 15.23 -27.15
N ALA A 45 -2.25 16.21 -26.35
CA ALA A 45 -2.58 17.53 -26.85
C ALA A 45 -1.36 18.28 -27.39
N GLU A 46 -0.17 18.01 -26.84
CA GLU A 46 1.09 18.62 -27.29
C GLU A 46 1.70 17.89 -28.50
N SER A 47 1.21 16.71 -28.83
CA SER A 47 1.75 15.89 -29.92
C SER A 47 1.46 16.53 -31.29
N GLU A 48 2.45 16.46 -32.18
CA GLU A 48 2.32 16.90 -33.57
C GLU A 48 1.77 15.81 -34.49
N ALA A 49 1.53 14.61 -33.95
CA ALA A 49 0.95 13.50 -34.73
C ALA A 49 -0.45 13.86 -35.24
N THR A 50 -0.80 13.34 -36.40
CA THR A 50 -2.08 13.65 -37.05
C THR A 50 -3.18 12.65 -36.69
N THR A 51 -2.82 11.50 -36.13
CA THR A 51 -3.77 10.45 -35.74
C THR A 51 -3.83 10.31 -34.24
N MET A 52 -4.95 9.81 -33.73
CA MET A 52 -5.11 9.54 -32.30
C MET A 52 -4.09 8.48 -31.84
N ALA A 53 -3.88 7.42 -32.62
CA ALA A 53 -2.90 6.39 -32.31
C ALA A 53 -1.48 6.94 -32.23
N GLY A 54 -1.11 7.83 -33.14
CA GLY A 54 0.18 8.49 -33.11
C GLY A 54 0.37 9.38 -31.88
N LYS A 55 -0.68 10.10 -31.49
CA LYS A 55 -0.67 10.93 -30.29
C LYS A 55 -0.48 10.07 -29.03
N GLU A 56 -1.13 8.91 -28.96
CA GLU A 56 -0.94 7.97 -27.84
C GLU A 56 0.49 7.45 -27.76
N VAL A 57 1.08 7.06 -28.90
CA VAL A 57 2.48 6.62 -28.95
C VAL A 57 3.40 7.71 -28.42
N ASP A 58 3.20 8.95 -28.86
CA ASP A 58 4.01 10.08 -28.41
C ASP A 58 3.89 10.31 -26.89
N ALA A 59 2.68 10.20 -26.36
CA ALA A 59 2.43 10.36 -24.94
C ALA A 59 3.12 9.27 -24.11
N TYR A 60 2.97 7.99 -24.50
CA TYR A 60 3.53 6.88 -23.73
C TYR A 60 5.05 6.81 -23.75
N LYS A 61 5.68 7.27 -24.83
CA LYS A 61 7.15 7.30 -24.90
C LYS A 61 7.76 8.58 -24.34
N HIS A 62 6.94 9.54 -23.96
CA HIS A 62 7.43 10.83 -23.45
C HIS A 62 8.17 10.64 -22.12
N PRO A 63 9.34 11.28 -21.94
CA PRO A 63 10.12 11.14 -20.70
C PRO A 63 9.32 11.50 -19.44
N ASP A 64 8.45 12.49 -19.51
CA ASP A 64 7.62 12.90 -18.37
C ASP A 64 6.64 11.80 -17.94
N TYR A 65 6.04 11.10 -18.93
CA TYR A 65 5.16 9.98 -18.64
C TYR A 65 5.92 8.82 -17.99
N ILE A 66 7.10 8.50 -18.56
CA ILE A 66 7.95 7.44 -18.05
C ILE A 66 8.41 7.76 -16.61
N ALA A 67 8.75 9.02 -16.34
CA ALA A 67 9.12 9.45 -14.99
C ALA A 67 7.99 9.23 -13.98
N LEU A 68 6.73 9.49 -14.37
CA LEU A 68 5.57 9.24 -13.52
C LEU A 68 5.34 7.76 -13.27
N LEU A 69 5.66 6.88 -14.23
CA LEU A 69 5.59 5.43 -14.01
C LEU A 69 6.56 4.98 -12.92
N TYR A 70 7.75 5.56 -12.85
CA TYR A 70 8.69 5.27 -11.75
C TYR A 70 8.16 5.77 -10.41
N VAL A 71 7.53 6.94 -10.40
CA VAL A 71 6.90 7.47 -9.17
C VAL A 71 5.77 6.55 -8.71
N LEU A 72 4.96 6.05 -9.64
CA LEU A 72 3.90 5.10 -9.32
C LEU A 72 4.47 3.79 -8.75
N LYS A 73 5.53 3.28 -9.36
CA LYS A 73 6.21 2.07 -8.88
C LYS A 73 6.63 2.22 -7.41
N GLU A 74 7.25 3.34 -7.06
CA GLU A 74 7.68 3.61 -5.69
C GLU A 74 6.49 3.75 -4.74
N ALA A 75 5.41 4.38 -5.19
CA ALA A 75 4.20 4.53 -4.38
C ALA A 75 3.54 3.18 -4.10
N VAL A 76 3.47 2.29 -5.09
CA VAL A 76 2.93 0.93 -4.93
C VAL A 76 3.80 0.12 -3.98
N LEU A 77 5.11 0.24 -4.10
CA LEU A 77 6.05 -0.47 -3.22
C LEU A 77 5.84 -0.06 -1.75
N LEU A 78 5.73 1.23 -1.47
CA LEU A 78 5.51 1.73 -0.12
C LEU A 78 4.17 1.25 0.45
N GLU A 79 3.10 1.33 -0.33
CA GLU A 79 1.77 0.87 0.09
C GLU A 79 1.77 -0.62 0.41
N GLU A 80 2.35 -1.45 -0.46
CA GLU A 80 2.42 -2.89 -0.28
C GLU A 80 3.27 -3.25 0.95
N GLU A 81 4.38 -2.58 1.15
CA GLU A 81 5.23 -2.81 2.33
C GLU A 81 4.47 -2.56 3.62
N LEU A 82 3.79 -1.42 3.72
CA LEU A 82 2.98 -1.07 4.90
C LEU A 82 1.82 -2.04 5.09
N LYS A 83 1.16 -2.44 4.01
CA LYS A 83 0.06 -3.40 4.03
C LYS A 83 0.50 -4.73 4.67
N TRP A 84 1.63 -5.28 4.22
CA TRP A 84 2.10 -6.55 4.74
C TRP A 84 2.57 -6.46 6.18
N LYS A 85 3.19 -5.34 6.57
CA LYS A 85 3.56 -5.10 7.97
C LYS A 85 2.33 -5.02 8.88
N LEU A 86 1.27 -4.35 8.42
CA LEU A 86 0.01 -4.26 9.16
C LEU A 86 -0.68 -5.63 9.28
N LEU A 87 -0.66 -6.42 8.21
CA LEU A 87 -1.19 -7.80 8.25
C LEU A 87 -0.40 -8.67 9.23
N SER A 88 0.92 -8.56 9.24
CA SER A 88 1.76 -9.26 10.20
C SER A 88 1.41 -8.90 11.64
N ALA A 89 1.17 -7.61 11.90
CA ALA A 89 0.74 -7.14 13.22
C ALA A 89 -0.62 -7.70 13.61
N GLN A 90 -1.57 -7.76 12.67
CA GLN A 90 -2.88 -8.38 12.92
C GLN A 90 -2.75 -9.86 13.28
N LEU A 91 -1.86 -10.59 12.60
CA LEU A 91 -1.61 -11.99 12.91
C LEU A 91 -1.06 -12.17 14.32
N ALA A 92 -0.19 -11.30 14.77
CA ALA A 92 0.32 -11.36 16.15
C ALA A 92 -0.79 -11.22 17.19
N ILE A 93 -1.76 -10.35 16.92
CA ILE A 93 -2.95 -10.18 17.77
C ILE A 93 -3.81 -11.44 17.75
N GLU A 94 -4.03 -12.04 16.57
CA GLU A 94 -4.82 -13.27 16.43
C GLU A 94 -4.17 -14.45 17.17
N ILE A 95 -2.85 -14.58 17.10
CA ILE A 95 -2.10 -15.60 17.82
C ILE A 95 -2.33 -15.46 19.33
N TYR A 96 -2.22 -14.26 19.85
CA TYR A 96 -2.46 -13.99 21.27
C TYR A 96 -3.89 -14.37 21.68
N ARG A 97 -4.88 -13.98 20.87
CA ARG A 97 -6.27 -14.32 21.14
C ARG A 97 -6.49 -15.83 21.22
N THR A 98 -5.92 -16.56 20.27
CA THR A 98 -6.05 -18.02 20.20
C THR A 98 -5.41 -18.68 21.41
N GLU A 99 -4.21 -18.28 21.77
CA GLU A 99 -3.52 -18.80 22.95
C GLU A 99 -4.26 -18.48 24.24
N SER A 100 -4.77 -17.25 24.37
CA SER A 100 -5.56 -16.86 25.57
C SER A 100 -6.82 -17.67 25.69
N ALA A 101 -7.53 -17.93 24.58
CA ALA A 101 -8.72 -18.76 24.57
C ALA A 101 -8.42 -20.21 24.97
N ASN A 102 -7.31 -20.75 24.43
CA ASN A 102 -6.89 -22.13 24.75
C ASN A 102 -6.50 -22.25 26.22
N ASN A 103 -5.77 -21.28 26.76
CA ASN A 103 -5.38 -21.29 28.16
C ASN A 103 -6.60 -21.21 29.09
N ARG A 104 -7.60 -20.39 28.77
CA ARG A 104 -8.84 -20.32 29.54
C ARG A 104 -9.61 -21.63 29.50
N ALA A 105 -9.66 -22.30 28.35
CA ALA A 105 -10.31 -23.59 28.21
C ALA A 105 -9.63 -24.66 29.06
N ILE A 106 -8.29 -24.69 29.08
CA ILE A 106 -7.51 -25.59 29.91
C ILE A 106 -7.79 -25.32 31.41
N ASP A 107 -7.76 -24.07 31.83
CA ASP A 107 -8.03 -23.69 33.23
C ASP A 107 -9.41 -24.13 33.68
N LYS A 108 -10.42 -24.01 32.81
CA LYS A 108 -11.78 -24.47 33.13
C LYS A 108 -11.90 -25.98 33.21
N ALA A 109 -11.04 -26.71 32.50
CA ALA A 109 -11.07 -28.18 32.48
C ALA A 109 -10.42 -28.80 33.74
N ILE A 110 -9.61 -28.05 34.48
CA ILE A 110 -8.99 -28.46 35.71
C ILE A 110 -9.91 -28.17 36.90
#